data_2eeef863ad790f026ebdb24fcc76f395
#
_entry.id   2eeef863ad790f026ebdb24fcc76f395
#
_cell.length_a   1.000
_cell.length_b   1.000
_cell.length_c   1.000
_cell.angle_alpha   90.00
_cell.angle_beta   90.00
_cell.angle_gamma   90.00
#
_symmetry.space_group_name_H-M   'P 1'
#
loop_
_entity.id
_entity.type
_entity.pdbx_description
1 polymer ?
#
loop_
_entity_poly.entity_id
_entity_poly.type
_entity_poly.pdbx_seq_one_letter_code
_entity_poly.pdbx_strand_id
1 'polypeptide(L)'
;MKTQIVFGFIIMMFVLAIPLNAGRKDKLQKYFNDAALKVKATENASEKREILNESFQSMSNALSKVQNSGLISKDDRIGIERFKAALQEKQNELAGTNGYERVSDEQLNNFSNYVVQDMEQAQMITISLVTLLLIILLAVLLL
;
A
#
# COMPACT_ATOMS: atom_id res chain seq x y z
N MET A 1 12.07 -12.88 -12.57
CA MET A 1 10.80 -12.78 -13.30
C MET A 1 9.78 -13.82 -12.86
N LYS A 2 10.11 -15.11 -12.84
CA LYS A 2 9.20 -16.15 -12.35
C LYS A 2 8.79 -15.94 -10.89
N THR A 3 9.72 -15.42 -10.07
CA THR A 3 9.47 -15.15 -8.65
C THR A 3 8.45 -14.02 -8.45
N GLN A 4 8.48 -12.98 -9.28
CA GLN A 4 7.54 -11.85 -9.20
C GLN A 4 6.12 -12.29 -9.54
N ILE A 5 5.96 -13.15 -10.53
CA ILE A 5 4.65 -13.68 -10.93
C ILE A 5 4.03 -14.51 -9.81
N VAL A 6 4.85 -15.35 -9.15
CA VAL A 6 4.41 -16.18 -8.02
C VAL A 6 3.98 -15.30 -6.83
N PHE A 7 4.75 -14.26 -6.52
CA PHE A 7 4.41 -13.35 -5.43
C PHE A 7 3.12 -12.57 -5.71
N GLY A 8 2.94 -12.09 -6.94
CA GLY A 8 1.71 -11.42 -7.34
C GLY A 8 0.49 -12.33 -7.20
N PHE A 9 0.62 -13.58 -7.57
CA PHE A 9 -0.45 -14.57 -7.45
C PHE A 9 -0.81 -14.86 -5.99
N ILE A 10 0.20 -15.01 -5.14
CA ILE A 10 -0.01 -15.24 -3.69
C ILE A 10 -0.76 -14.07 -3.07
N ILE A 11 -0.35 -12.83 -3.38
CA ILE A 11 -1.01 -11.63 -2.87
C ILE A 11 -2.48 -11.60 -3.33
N MET A 12 -2.72 -11.91 -4.58
CA MET A 12 -4.08 -11.94 -5.13
C MET A 12 -4.95 -12.96 -4.39
N MET A 13 -4.40 -14.14 -4.07
CA MET A 13 -5.11 -15.14 -3.29
C MET A 13 -5.45 -14.64 -1.88
N PHE A 14 -4.51 -13.91 -1.25
CA PHE A 14 -4.75 -13.36 0.08
C PHE A 14 -5.87 -12.33 0.08
N VAL A 15 -5.93 -11.46 -0.92
CA VAL A 15 -7.00 -10.47 -1.03
C VAL A 15 -8.35 -11.15 -1.21
N LEU A 16 -8.42 -12.18 -2.04
CA LEU A 16 -9.66 -12.94 -2.26
C LEU A 16 -10.11 -13.69 -1.00
N ALA A 17 -9.19 -14.02 -0.11
CA ALA A 17 -9.49 -14.71 1.14
C ALA A 17 -9.95 -13.78 2.26
N ILE A 18 -9.94 -12.45 2.05
CA ILE A 18 -10.36 -11.48 3.07
C ILE A 18 -11.88 -11.59 3.29
N PRO A 19 -12.33 -11.74 4.55
CA PRO A 19 -13.76 -11.77 4.84
C PRO A 19 -14.41 -10.45 4.42
N LEU A 20 -15.59 -10.54 3.80
CA LEU A 20 -16.32 -9.36 3.32
C LEU A 20 -16.81 -8.44 4.45
N ASN A 21 -16.88 -8.97 5.67
CA ASN A 21 -17.30 -8.21 6.84
C ASN A 21 -16.15 -7.55 7.60
N ALA A 22 -14.90 -7.69 7.14
CA ALA A 22 -13.76 -7.02 7.75
C ALA A 22 -13.85 -5.50 7.52
N GLY A 23 -13.48 -4.71 8.52
CA GLY A 23 -13.50 -3.25 8.45
C GLY A 23 -12.42 -2.68 7.54
N ARG A 24 -12.54 -1.36 7.25
CA ARG A 24 -11.59 -0.63 6.39
C ARG A 24 -10.15 -0.74 6.89
N LYS A 25 -9.99 -0.56 8.20
CA LYS A 25 -8.71 -0.64 8.87
C LYS A 25 -8.03 -2.00 8.64
N ASP A 26 -8.79 -3.08 8.79
CA ASP A 26 -8.26 -4.44 8.62
C ASP A 26 -7.81 -4.71 7.19
N LYS A 27 -8.54 -4.20 6.21
CA LYS A 27 -8.21 -4.36 4.79
C LYS A 27 -6.91 -3.67 4.41
N LEU A 28 -6.75 -2.42 4.85
CA LEU A 28 -5.53 -1.66 4.61
C LEU A 28 -4.35 -2.24 5.35
N GLN A 29 -4.56 -2.61 6.61
CA GLN A 29 -3.53 -3.26 7.42
C GLN A 29 -3.01 -4.51 6.73
N LYS A 30 -3.91 -5.33 6.19
CA LYS A 30 -3.51 -6.54 5.48
C LYS A 30 -2.66 -6.24 4.25
N TYR A 31 -3.03 -5.27 3.45
CA TYR A 31 -2.26 -4.91 2.25
C TYR A 31 -0.82 -4.53 2.60
N PHE A 32 -0.65 -3.62 3.55
CA PHE A 32 0.68 -3.16 3.95
C PHE A 32 1.43 -4.19 4.79
N ASN A 33 0.72 -4.98 5.58
CA ASN A 33 1.32 -6.06 6.35
C ASN A 33 1.87 -7.17 5.43
N ASP A 34 1.18 -7.49 4.36
CA ASP A 34 1.67 -8.45 3.36
C ASP A 34 2.98 -7.97 2.74
N ALA A 35 3.08 -6.67 2.42
CA ALA A 35 4.32 -6.07 1.94
C ALA A 35 5.42 -6.15 2.99
N ALA A 36 5.10 -5.85 4.25
CA ALA A 36 6.07 -5.92 5.35
C ALA A 36 6.58 -7.34 5.57
N LEU A 37 5.72 -8.34 5.47
CA LEU A 37 6.13 -9.75 5.58
C LEU A 37 7.08 -10.14 4.46
N LYS A 38 6.85 -9.67 3.24
CA LYS A 38 7.78 -9.91 2.12
C LYS A 38 9.13 -9.24 2.34
N VAL A 39 9.13 -8.02 2.85
CA VAL A 39 10.36 -7.30 3.18
C VAL A 39 11.17 -8.09 4.18
N LYS A 40 10.54 -8.57 5.25
CA LYS A 40 11.22 -9.35 6.30
C LYS A 40 11.72 -10.70 5.80
N ALA A 41 11.04 -11.32 4.84
CA ALA A 41 11.43 -12.59 4.26
C ALA A 41 12.54 -12.45 3.21
N THR A 42 12.88 -11.25 2.82
CA THR A 42 13.88 -10.94 1.80
C THR A 42 15.17 -10.49 2.48
N GLU A 43 16.30 -11.04 2.08
CA GLU A 43 17.60 -10.72 2.68
C GLU A 43 18.26 -9.49 2.06
N ASN A 44 18.06 -9.28 0.77
CA ASN A 44 18.70 -8.23 0.00
C ASN A 44 18.02 -6.88 0.21
N ALA A 45 18.77 -5.87 0.66
CA ALA A 45 18.23 -4.53 0.92
C ALA A 45 17.63 -3.88 -0.32
N SER A 46 18.25 -4.06 -1.48
CA SER A 46 17.75 -3.52 -2.74
C SER A 46 16.38 -4.09 -3.09
N GLU A 47 16.20 -5.40 -2.88
CA GLU A 47 14.92 -6.06 -3.11
C GLU A 47 13.87 -5.62 -2.09
N LYS A 48 14.25 -5.40 -0.83
CA LYS A 48 13.33 -4.85 0.19
C LYS A 48 12.80 -3.48 -0.24
N ARG A 49 13.67 -2.61 -0.75
CA ARG A 49 13.28 -1.29 -1.25
C ARG A 49 12.34 -1.40 -2.45
N GLU A 50 12.62 -2.32 -3.36
CA GLU A 50 11.77 -2.56 -4.52
C GLU A 50 10.36 -3.03 -4.09
N ILE A 51 10.27 -3.95 -3.15
CA ILE A 51 8.98 -4.43 -2.62
C ILE A 51 8.17 -3.26 -2.05
N LEU A 52 8.80 -2.41 -1.24
CA LEU A 52 8.14 -1.26 -0.66
C LEU A 52 7.71 -0.24 -1.73
N ASN A 53 8.59 0.07 -2.66
CA ASN A 53 8.28 1.00 -3.75
C ASN A 53 7.15 0.50 -4.63
N GLU A 54 7.15 -0.78 -4.98
CA GLU A 54 6.07 -1.38 -5.76
C GLU A 54 4.74 -1.33 -5.02
N SER A 55 4.76 -1.60 -3.71
CA SER A 55 3.55 -1.55 -2.89
C SER A 55 2.97 -0.13 -2.85
N PHE A 56 3.81 0.87 -2.65
CA PHE A 56 3.39 2.27 -2.64
C PHE A 56 2.89 2.71 -4.03
N GLN A 57 3.63 2.36 -5.07
CA GLN A 57 3.30 2.77 -6.44
C GLN A 57 2.01 2.12 -6.92
N SER A 58 1.81 0.85 -6.64
CA SER A 58 0.60 0.13 -7.03
C SER A 58 -0.63 0.71 -6.33
N MET A 59 -0.50 1.01 -5.05
CA MET A 59 -1.59 1.66 -4.30
C MET A 59 -1.88 3.05 -4.86
N SER A 60 -0.86 3.85 -5.12
CA SER A 60 -1.02 5.19 -5.68
C SER A 60 -1.68 5.14 -7.05
N ASN A 61 -1.27 4.21 -7.91
CA ASN A 61 -1.86 4.03 -9.23
C ASN A 61 -3.33 3.60 -9.14
N ALA A 62 -3.66 2.71 -8.21
CA ALA A 62 -5.03 2.27 -7.99
C ALA A 62 -5.90 3.42 -7.51
N LEU A 63 -5.40 4.23 -6.59
CA LEU A 63 -6.10 5.42 -6.10
C LEU A 63 -6.40 6.40 -7.25
N SER A 64 -5.40 6.65 -8.09
CA SER A 64 -5.56 7.54 -9.25
C SER A 64 -6.59 7.03 -10.24
N LYS A 65 -6.58 5.72 -10.52
CA LYS A 65 -7.56 5.10 -11.44
C LYS A 65 -8.99 5.23 -10.92
N VAL A 66 -9.20 4.97 -9.64
CA VAL A 66 -10.52 5.10 -9.02
C VAL A 66 -10.96 6.56 -8.99
N GLN A 67 -10.06 7.46 -8.63
CA GLN A 67 -10.32 8.90 -8.61
C GLN A 67 -10.76 9.42 -9.98
N ASN A 68 -10.09 8.97 -11.03
CA ASN A 68 -10.34 9.42 -12.40
C ASN A 68 -11.53 8.71 -13.07
N SER A 69 -12.10 7.71 -12.42
CA SER A 69 -13.25 6.98 -12.96
C SER A 69 -14.53 7.82 -13.00
N GLY A 70 -14.63 8.83 -12.15
CA GLY A 70 -15.83 9.64 -12.03
C GLY A 70 -17.01 8.96 -11.35
N LEU A 71 -16.81 7.75 -10.82
CA LEU A 71 -17.85 6.91 -10.23
C LEU A 71 -17.94 7.04 -8.70
N ILE A 72 -17.08 7.85 -8.09
CA ILE A 72 -16.98 7.96 -6.64
C ILE A 72 -17.55 9.28 -6.14
N SER A 73 -17.93 9.30 -4.87
CA SER A 73 -18.46 10.48 -4.19
C SER A 73 -17.38 11.55 -4.00
N LYS A 74 -17.81 12.76 -3.72
CA LYS A 74 -16.90 13.87 -3.39
C LYS A 74 -16.09 13.54 -2.14
N ASP A 75 -16.69 12.95 -1.12
CA ASP A 75 -16.03 12.58 0.12
C ASP A 75 -14.96 11.50 -0.13
N ASP A 76 -15.26 10.51 -0.96
CA ASP A 76 -14.28 9.50 -1.36
C ASP A 76 -13.11 10.13 -2.11
N ARG A 77 -13.38 11.09 -2.95
CA ARG A 77 -12.33 11.80 -3.70
C ARG A 77 -11.39 12.56 -2.76
N ILE A 78 -11.92 13.21 -1.74
CA ILE A 78 -11.13 13.90 -0.71
C ILE A 78 -10.27 12.89 0.06
N GLY A 79 -10.87 11.77 0.45
CA GLY A 79 -10.15 10.70 1.16
C GLY A 79 -9.00 10.12 0.32
N ILE A 80 -9.23 9.94 -0.98
CA ILE A 80 -8.20 9.47 -1.90
C ILE A 80 -7.05 10.47 -1.99
N GLU A 81 -7.33 11.76 -2.08
CA GLU A 81 -6.29 12.80 -2.12
C GLU A 81 -5.41 12.76 -0.87
N ARG A 82 -6.03 12.63 0.30
CA ARG A 82 -5.29 12.52 1.57
C ARG A 82 -4.43 11.27 1.61
N PHE A 83 -4.97 10.15 1.13
CA PHE A 83 -4.23 8.90 1.11
C PHE A 83 -3.04 8.96 0.16
N LYS A 84 -3.23 9.53 -1.01
CA LYS A 84 -2.13 9.72 -1.97
C LYS A 84 -1.02 10.59 -1.37
N ALA A 85 -1.37 11.63 -0.64
CA ALA A 85 -0.40 12.49 0.04
C ALA A 85 0.38 11.71 1.10
N ALA A 86 -0.28 10.86 1.89
CA ALA A 86 0.36 10.01 2.88
C ALA A 86 1.32 9.00 2.25
N LEU A 87 0.92 8.41 1.13
CA LEU A 87 1.79 7.49 0.37
C LEU A 87 3.03 8.21 -0.18
N GLN A 88 2.84 9.42 -0.71
CA GLN A 88 3.96 10.21 -1.21
C GLN A 88 4.96 10.52 -0.09
N GLU A 89 4.46 10.84 1.10
CA GLU A 89 5.31 11.06 2.26
C GLU A 89 6.14 9.81 2.58
N LYS A 90 5.53 8.64 2.56
CA LYS A 90 6.24 7.37 2.80
C LYS A 90 7.28 7.08 1.73
N GLN A 91 6.98 7.38 0.47
CA GLN A 91 7.94 7.25 -0.62
C GLN A 91 9.12 8.21 -0.43
N ASN A 92 8.87 9.43 0.01
CA ASN A 92 9.90 10.43 0.28
C ASN A 92 10.79 9.99 1.46
N GLU A 93 10.20 9.46 2.51
CA GLU A 93 10.95 8.93 3.65
C GLU A 93 11.87 7.78 3.23
N LEU A 94 11.34 6.84 2.47
CA LEU A 94 12.10 5.68 2.00
C LEU A 94 13.29 6.09 1.15
N ALA A 95 13.07 6.99 0.20
CA ALA A 95 14.07 7.39 -0.80
C ALA A 95 15.01 8.50 -0.29
N GLY A 96 14.65 9.21 0.77
CA GLY A 96 15.42 10.35 1.25
C GLY A 96 15.23 11.57 0.38
N THR A 97 14.01 11.81 -0.11
CA THR A 97 13.68 12.96 -0.93
C THR A 97 12.86 13.96 -0.12
N ASN A 98 12.73 15.18 -0.65
CA ASN A 98 11.88 16.23 -0.08
C ASN A 98 12.25 16.57 1.39
N GLY A 99 13.54 16.58 1.71
CA GLY A 99 14.04 16.92 3.03
C GLY A 99 14.16 15.77 4.01
N TYR A 100 13.70 14.59 3.64
CA TYR A 100 13.84 13.39 4.49
C TYR A 100 15.21 12.75 4.32
N GLU A 101 15.72 12.17 5.39
CA GLU A 101 16.90 11.32 5.34
C GLU A 101 16.48 9.93 4.82
N ARG A 102 17.26 9.38 3.89
CA ARG A 102 16.98 8.06 3.33
C ARG A 102 17.00 6.98 4.42
N VAL A 103 16.00 6.13 4.45
CA VAL A 103 15.96 4.99 5.38
C VAL A 103 17.15 4.08 5.10
N SER A 104 17.94 3.78 6.15
CA SER A 104 19.11 2.92 6.00
C SER A 104 18.71 1.46 5.71
N ASP A 105 19.62 0.69 5.13
CA ASP A 105 19.36 -0.70 4.80
C ASP A 105 18.98 -1.53 6.04
N GLU A 106 19.58 -1.24 7.18
CA GLU A 106 19.33 -1.93 8.44
C GLU A 106 17.97 -1.59 9.04
N GLN A 107 17.36 -0.49 8.61
CA GLN A 107 16.09 -0.01 9.14
C GLN A 107 14.89 -0.40 8.27
N LEU A 108 15.09 -1.09 7.17
CA LEU A 108 14.01 -1.39 6.22
C LEU A 108 12.90 -2.26 6.83
N ASN A 109 13.25 -3.24 7.66
CA ASN A 109 12.24 -4.04 8.35
C ASN A 109 11.41 -3.20 9.31
N ASN A 110 12.07 -2.36 10.10
CA ASN A 110 11.39 -1.47 11.03
C ASN A 110 10.54 -0.44 10.30
N PHE A 111 11.05 0.08 9.18
CA PHE A 111 10.31 1.02 8.33
C PHE A 111 9.04 0.36 7.79
N SER A 112 9.10 -0.88 7.34
CA SER A 112 7.93 -1.59 6.83
C SER A 112 6.85 -1.75 7.91
N ASN A 113 7.24 -2.04 9.15
CA ASN A 113 6.31 -2.11 10.28
C ASN A 113 5.69 -0.74 10.60
N TYR A 114 6.51 0.30 10.54
CA TYR A 114 6.05 1.67 10.73
C TYR A 114 5.02 2.07 9.67
N VAL A 115 5.25 1.68 8.42
CA VAL A 115 4.29 1.92 7.33
C VAL A 115 2.95 1.28 7.63
N VAL A 116 2.94 0.03 8.10
CA VAL A 116 1.69 -0.65 8.47
C VAL A 116 0.90 0.18 9.49
N GLN A 117 1.56 0.62 10.56
CA GLN A 117 0.91 1.38 11.61
C GLN A 117 0.45 2.75 11.14
N ASP A 118 1.29 3.45 10.39
CA ASP A 118 1.02 4.81 9.95
C ASP A 118 -0.09 4.85 8.91
N MET A 119 -0.08 3.93 7.95
CA MET A 119 -1.12 3.85 6.93
C MET A 119 -2.46 3.39 7.51
N GLU A 120 -2.44 2.58 8.55
CA GLU A 120 -3.64 2.20 9.29
C GLU A 120 -4.32 3.41 9.94
N GLN A 121 -3.52 4.34 10.45
CA GLN A 121 -4.00 5.56 11.09
C GLN A 121 -4.26 6.69 10.09
N ALA A 122 -3.65 6.65 8.93
CA ALA A 122 -3.78 7.67 7.90
C ALA A 122 -5.16 7.62 7.26
N GLN A 123 -6.09 7.85 7.94
CA GLN A 123 -7.40 8.41 7.70
C GLN A 123 -8.14 8.04 6.44
N MET A 124 -8.35 6.76 6.29
CA MET A 124 -9.26 6.20 5.30
C MET A 124 -10.71 6.38 5.70
N ILE A 125 -10.94 7.12 6.78
CA ILE A 125 -12.25 7.28 7.40
C ILE A 125 -13.28 7.86 6.43
N THR A 126 -12.84 8.70 5.51
CA THR A 126 -13.72 9.33 4.54
C THR A 126 -13.94 8.51 3.26
N ILE A 127 -13.21 7.41 3.07
CA ILE A 127 -13.39 6.54 1.91
C ILE A 127 -14.40 5.46 2.27
N SER A 128 -15.45 5.28 1.46
CA SER A 128 -16.43 4.23 1.67
C SER A 128 -15.78 2.84 1.55
N LEU A 129 -16.34 1.87 2.25
CA LEU A 129 -15.80 0.49 2.24
C LEU A 129 -15.76 -0.09 0.82
N VAL A 130 -16.81 0.12 0.04
CA VAL A 130 -16.88 -0.40 -1.34
C VAL A 130 -15.77 0.21 -2.20
N THR A 131 -15.59 1.53 -2.13
CA THR A 131 -14.54 2.22 -2.88
C THR A 131 -13.16 1.74 -2.44
N LEU A 132 -12.94 1.58 -1.14
CA LEU A 132 -11.67 1.09 -0.60
C LEU A 132 -11.36 -0.33 -1.07
N LEU A 133 -12.36 -1.21 -1.09
CA LEU A 133 -12.19 -2.58 -1.58
C LEU A 133 -11.79 -2.59 -3.05
N LEU A 134 -12.38 -1.73 -3.85
CA LEU A 134 -12.04 -1.60 -5.27
C LEU A 134 -10.60 -1.11 -5.42
N ILE A 135 -10.19 -0.13 -4.64
CA ILE A 135 -8.81 0.41 -4.65
C ILE A 135 -7.81 -0.70 -4.30
N ILE A 136 -8.07 -1.45 -3.24
CA ILE A 136 -7.16 -2.52 -2.80
C ILE A 136 -7.07 -3.61 -3.86
N LEU A 137 -8.18 -4.00 -4.44
CA LEU A 137 -8.18 -4.99 -5.52
C LEU A 137 -7.33 -4.54 -6.71
N LEU A 138 -7.49 -3.30 -7.14
CA LEU A 138 -6.68 -2.74 -8.22
C LEU A 138 -5.20 -2.65 -7.83
N ALA A 139 -4.90 -2.24 -6.61
CA ALA A 139 -3.51 -2.16 -6.14
C ALA A 139 -2.82 -3.52 -6.21
N VAL A 140 -3.50 -4.59 -5.80
CA VAL A 140 -2.98 -5.95 -5.89
C VAL A 140 -2.78 -6.38 -7.34
N LEU A 141 -3.73 -6.06 -8.22
CA LEU A 141 -3.62 -6.40 -9.64
C LEU A 141 -2.48 -5.64 -10.34
N LEU A 142 -2.13 -4.47 -9.85
CA LEU A 142 -1.06 -3.66 -10.42
C LEU A 142 0.33 -4.00 -9.86
N LEU A 143 0.40 -4.84 -8.81
CA LEU A 143 1.67 -5.35 -8.31
C LEU A 143 2.31 -6.29 -9.32
#